data_9c11631972ab6ec20bcdd05192097684
#
_entry.id   9c11631972ab6ec20bcdd05192097684
#
_cell.length_a   1.000
_cell.length_b   1.000
_cell.length_c   1.000
_cell.angle_alpha   90.00
_cell.angle_beta   90.00
_cell.angle_gamma   90.00
#
_symmetry.space_group_name_H-M   'P 1'
#
loop_
_entity.id
_entity.type
_entity.pdbx_description
1 polymer ?
#
loop_
_entity_poly.entity_id
_entity_poly.type
_entity_poly.pdbx_seq_one_letter_code
_entity_poly.pdbx_strand_id
1 'polypeptide(L)'
;MEKFKIDDRIFSTDFACNISKCKGACCTLKGAGGAPLLEKEIGLIKSSLKIVMKYLCDEKKRIIEKEGFTNGTGDDLELKSFNDEDCVFVFREEGIAKCSFERAYFNKEIQFRKPISCQLFPIRITGKKRNILRYEEIYECRDALDEGKEKNIKMIDFLKDSLVREYGKEFYKNLKEKFGYK
;
A
#
# COMPACT_ATOMS: atom_id res chain seq x y z
N MET A 1 -25.90 0.93 -7.97
CA MET A 1 -24.48 1.19 -7.57
C MET A 1 -24.47 1.63 -6.12
N GLU A 2 -23.72 0.96 -5.26
CA GLU A 2 -23.50 1.42 -3.89
C GLU A 2 -22.89 2.82 -3.93
N LYS A 3 -23.36 3.68 -3.03
CA LYS A 3 -22.91 5.08 -2.99
C LYS A 3 -21.51 5.14 -2.36
N PHE A 4 -20.48 5.27 -3.19
CA PHE A 4 -19.13 5.55 -2.73
C PHE A 4 -19.06 6.95 -2.10
N LYS A 5 -18.37 7.04 -0.96
CA LYS A 5 -17.92 8.30 -0.38
C LYS A 5 -16.44 8.44 -0.69
N ILE A 6 -16.08 9.49 -1.38
CA ILE A 6 -14.71 9.69 -1.87
C ILE A 6 -14.26 11.08 -1.47
N ASP A 7 -13.09 11.17 -0.86
CA ASP A 7 -12.45 12.43 -0.49
C ASP A 7 -12.03 13.17 -1.77
N ASP A 8 -12.54 14.38 -1.96
CA ASP A 8 -12.31 15.18 -3.16
C ASP A 8 -10.82 15.51 -3.37
N ARG A 9 -10.02 15.50 -2.29
CA ARG A 9 -8.56 15.69 -2.36
C ARG A 9 -7.85 14.61 -3.18
N ILE A 10 -8.42 13.42 -3.32
CA ILE A 10 -7.89 12.35 -4.18
C ILE A 10 -7.81 12.80 -5.63
N PHE A 11 -8.69 13.69 -6.05
CA PHE A 11 -8.73 14.23 -7.42
C PHE A 11 -7.90 15.50 -7.58
N SER A 12 -7.91 16.37 -6.58
CA SER A 12 -7.29 17.69 -6.66
C SER A 12 -5.80 17.68 -6.31
N THR A 13 -5.34 16.74 -5.47
CA THR A 13 -3.96 16.69 -4.99
C THR A 13 -3.00 16.18 -6.06
N ASP A 14 -1.94 16.96 -6.31
CA ASP A 14 -0.78 16.51 -7.07
C ASP A 14 0.02 15.53 -6.22
N PHE A 15 0.33 14.35 -6.76
CA PHE A 15 1.02 13.32 -6.01
C PHE A 15 1.79 12.35 -6.92
N ALA A 16 3.07 12.20 -6.67
CA ALA A 16 3.88 11.13 -7.22
C ALA A 16 4.93 10.71 -6.17
N CYS A 17 4.96 9.42 -5.80
CA CYS A 17 5.85 8.94 -4.75
C CYS A 17 7.32 9.19 -5.11
N ASN A 18 8.06 9.83 -4.20
CA ASN A 18 9.51 10.04 -4.30
C ASN A 18 10.21 9.23 -3.21
N ILE A 19 10.49 7.96 -3.52
CA ILE A 19 11.09 7.03 -2.55
C ILE A 19 12.52 7.42 -2.15
N SER A 20 13.23 8.17 -3.00
CA SER A 20 14.58 8.65 -2.70
C SER A 20 14.58 9.69 -1.58
N LYS A 21 13.46 10.42 -1.43
CA LYS A 21 13.24 11.41 -0.37
C LYS A 21 12.66 10.77 0.90
N CYS A 22 11.49 10.13 0.79
CA CYS A 22 10.79 9.55 1.95
C CYS A 22 11.42 8.26 2.49
N LYS A 23 12.40 7.67 1.78
CA LYS A 23 13.09 6.43 2.18
C LYS A 23 12.16 5.24 2.47
N GLY A 24 10.95 5.26 1.89
CA GLY A 24 9.97 4.18 2.08
C GLY A 24 9.18 4.28 3.39
N ALA A 25 8.97 5.49 3.90
CA ALA A 25 8.33 5.76 5.19
C ALA A 25 6.97 5.06 5.38
N CYS A 26 6.15 4.91 4.33
CA CYS A 26 4.88 4.19 4.42
C CYS A 26 4.98 2.74 4.92
N CYS A 27 6.17 2.17 4.93
CA CYS A 27 6.44 0.82 5.43
C CYS A 27 7.15 0.82 6.80
N THR A 28 7.45 1.99 7.37
CA THR A 28 8.29 2.16 8.56
C THR A 28 7.73 3.22 9.52
N LEU A 29 6.43 3.51 9.45
CA LEU A 29 5.76 4.45 10.35
C LEU A 29 5.72 3.88 11.77
N LYS A 30 6.39 4.56 12.69
CA LYS A 30 6.48 4.15 14.08
C LYS A 30 5.14 4.30 14.79
N GLY A 31 4.77 3.30 15.60
CA GLY A 31 3.54 3.31 16.39
C GLY A 31 2.24 3.27 15.57
N ALA A 32 2.32 3.09 14.25
CA ALA A 32 1.14 3.08 13.38
C ALA A 32 0.45 1.70 13.29
N GLY A 33 0.97 0.70 14.00
CA GLY A 33 0.55 -0.69 13.80
C GLY A 33 0.98 -1.22 12.44
N GLY A 34 0.32 -2.26 11.96
CA GLY A 34 0.56 -2.85 10.65
C GLY A 34 -0.32 -2.25 9.56
N ALA A 35 0.02 -2.51 8.30
CA ALA A 35 -0.86 -2.15 7.20
C ALA A 35 -2.10 -3.04 7.21
N PRO A 36 -3.33 -2.47 7.07
CA PRO A 36 -4.55 -3.25 6.99
C PRO A 36 -4.48 -4.33 5.92
N LEU A 37 -4.95 -5.53 6.22
CA LEU A 37 -4.89 -6.69 5.36
C LEU A 37 -6.27 -7.28 5.12
N LEU A 38 -6.55 -7.75 3.92
CA LEU A 38 -7.77 -8.47 3.62
C LEU A 38 -7.57 -9.97 3.84
N GLU A 39 -8.57 -10.64 4.41
CA GLU A 39 -8.53 -12.11 4.59
C GLU A 39 -8.25 -12.85 3.27
N LYS A 40 -8.83 -12.38 2.15
CA LYS A 40 -8.58 -12.94 0.81
C LYS A 40 -7.11 -12.87 0.37
N GLU A 41 -6.30 -11.99 0.97
CA GLU A 41 -4.88 -11.81 0.64
C GLU A 41 -3.97 -12.77 1.44
N ILE A 42 -4.45 -13.35 2.54
CA ILE A 42 -3.65 -14.27 3.38
C ILE A 42 -3.15 -15.46 2.55
N GLY A 43 -4.02 -16.07 1.73
CA GLY A 43 -3.64 -17.18 0.85
C GLY A 43 -2.57 -16.81 -0.16
N LEU A 44 -2.68 -15.60 -0.76
CA LEU A 44 -1.71 -15.07 -1.72
C LEU A 44 -0.35 -14.79 -1.07
N ILE A 45 -0.36 -14.27 0.15
CA ILE A 45 0.85 -14.05 0.94
C ILE A 45 1.51 -15.39 1.26
N LYS A 46 0.74 -16.35 1.80
CA LYS A 46 1.26 -17.69 2.15
C LYS A 46 1.91 -18.39 0.97
N SER A 47 1.27 -18.35 -0.22
CA SER A 47 1.83 -19.00 -1.43
C SER A 47 3.13 -18.35 -1.91
N SER A 48 3.35 -17.08 -1.61
CA SER A 48 4.56 -16.33 -2.00
C SER A 48 5.63 -16.28 -0.92
N LEU A 49 5.30 -16.74 0.31
CA LEU A 49 6.09 -16.50 1.51
C LEU A 49 7.55 -16.99 1.39
N LYS A 50 7.75 -18.21 0.90
CA LYS A 50 9.09 -18.80 0.70
C LYS A 50 9.98 -17.94 -0.19
N ILE A 51 9.40 -17.28 -1.18
CA ILE A 51 10.14 -16.43 -2.12
C ILE A 51 10.47 -15.08 -1.48
N VAL A 52 9.48 -14.42 -0.89
CA VAL A 52 9.68 -13.07 -0.34
C VAL A 52 10.58 -13.06 0.89
N MET A 53 10.59 -14.15 1.66
CA MET A 53 11.50 -14.29 2.81
C MET A 53 12.98 -14.28 2.43
N LYS A 54 13.35 -14.58 1.19
CA LYS A 54 14.76 -14.50 0.73
C LYS A 54 15.35 -13.10 0.86
N TYR A 55 14.51 -12.07 0.82
CA TYR A 55 14.91 -10.66 0.92
C TYR A 55 15.00 -10.15 2.36
N LEU A 56 14.48 -10.90 3.32
CA LEU A 56 14.37 -10.47 4.72
C LEU A 56 15.61 -10.86 5.53
N CYS A 57 15.90 -10.09 6.58
CA CYS A 57 16.89 -10.46 7.58
C CYS A 57 16.40 -11.65 8.42
N ASP A 58 17.32 -12.35 9.06
CA ASP A 58 17.03 -13.58 9.81
C ASP A 58 16.10 -13.35 11.01
N GLU A 59 16.12 -12.17 11.60
CA GLU A 59 15.20 -11.82 12.70
C GLU A 59 13.75 -11.78 12.22
N LYS A 60 13.47 -11.11 11.10
CA LYS A 60 12.12 -11.05 10.51
C LYS A 60 11.64 -12.43 10.03
N LYS A 61 12.54 -13.23 9.46
CA LYS A 61 12.23 -14.63 9.10
C LYS A 61 11.77 -15.42 10.33
N ARG A 62 12.53 -15.36 11.43
CA ARG A 62 12.20 -16.06 12.69
C ARG A 62 10.85 -15.61 13.27
N ILE A 63 10.53 -14.33 13.22
CA ILE A 63 9.23 -13.82 13.67
C ILE A 63 8.12 -14.41 12.80
N ILE A 64 8.25 -14.35 11.48
CA ILE A 64 7.25 -14.89 10.55
C ILE A 64 7.03 -16.40 10.79
N GLU A 65 8.10 -17.15 11.01
CA GLU A 65 8.05 -18.61 11.25
C GLU A 65 7.41 -18.96 12.59
N LYS A 66 7.70 -18.22 13.65
CA LYS A 66 7.21 -18.51 15.02
C LYS A 66 5.83 -17.93 15.30
N GLU A 67 5.59 -16.70 14.85
CA GLU A 67 4.45 -15.90 15.26
C GLU A 67 3.51 -15.56 14.12
N GLY A 68 3.89 -15.89 12.89
CA GLY A 68 3.17 -15.49 11.68
C GLY A 68 3.45 -14.05 11.27
N PHE A 69 2.74 -13.60 10.25
CA PHE A 69 2.94 -12.30 9.62
C PHE A 69 1.76 -11.33 9.81
N THR A 70 0.74 -11.73 10.59
CA THR A 70 -0.47 -10.94 10.83
C THR A 70 -0.73 -10.71 12.31
N ASN A 71 -1.41 -9.62 12.61
CA ASN A 71 -2.05 -9.34 13.90
C ASN A 71 -3.55 -9.10 13.66
N GLY A 72 -4.36 -9.24 14.71
CA GLY A 72 -5.79 -9.01 14.65
C GLY A 72 -6.56 -10.05 13.82
N THR A 73 -7.86 -9.82 13.67
CA THR A 73 -8.78 -10.66 12.89
C THR A 73 -9.90 -9.80 12.32
N GLY A 74 -10.56 -10.25 11.25
CA GLY A 74 -11.68 -9.54 10.66
C GLY A 74 -11.32 -8.13 10.20
N ASP A 75 -12.06 -7.13 10.70
CA ASP A 75 -11.84 -5.72 10.31
C ASP A 75 -10.53 -5.13 10.89
N ASP A 76 -9.97 -5.74 11.94
CA ASP A 76 -8.72 -5.32 12.58
C ASP A 76 -7.51 -6.15 12.08
N LEU A 77 -7.70 -6.94 11.03
CA LEU A 77 -6.61 -7.73 10.45
C LEU A 77 -5.57 -6.82 9.79
N GLU A 78 -4.31 -6.96 10.20
CA GLU A 78 -3.20 -6.18 9.70
C GLU A 78 -1.93 -7.01 9.54
N LEU A 79 -0.97 -6.51 8.79
CA LEU A 79 0.37 -7.07 8.77
C LEU A 79 1.09 -6.80 10.09
N LYS A 80 1.91 -7.77 10.53
CA LYS A 80 2.73 -7.59 11.73
C LYS A 80 3.81 -6.54 11.50
N SER A 81 4.03 -5.69 12.50
CA SER A 81 5.18 -4.81 12.58
C SER A 81 6.35 -5.48 13.31
N PHE A 82 7.55 -5.05 13.00
CA PHE A 82 8.80 -5.44 13.65
C PHE A 82 9.30 -4.26 14.47
N ASN A 83 9.50 -4.44 15.77
CA ASN A 83 9.92 -3.41 16.73
C ASN A 83 9.01 -2.17 16.73
N ASP A 84 7.70 -2.35 16.53
CA ASP A 84 6.69 -1.27 16.46
C ASP A 84 7.03 -0.17 15.43
N GLU A 85 7.75 -0.52 14.40
CA GLU A 85 8.22 0.41 13.38
C GLU A 85 8.10 -0.21 11.98
N ASP A 86 8.99 -1.10 11.60
CA ASP A 86 9.03 -1.68 10.27
C ASP A 86 7.90 -2.71 10.04
N CYS A 87 7.27 -2.70 8.88
CA CYS A 87 6.51 -3.87 8.44
C CYS A 87 7.43 -5.10 8.39
N VAL A 88 6.93 -6.26 8.84
CA VAL A 88 7.71 -7.52 8.87
C VAL A 88 8.27 -7.91 7.50
N PHE A 89 7.64 -7.46 6.39
CA PHE A 89 8.08 -7.71 5.01
C PHE A 89 9.00 -6.63 4.43
N VAL A 90 9.50 -5.72 5.25
CA VAL A 90 10.44 -4.70 4.81
C VAL A 90 11.87 -5.22 4.84
N PHE A 91 12.62 -4.93 3.79
CA PHE A 91 14.07 -4.99 3.76
C PHE A 91 14.64 -3.61 3.42
N ARG A 92 15.92 -3.39 3.67
CA ARG A 92 16.58 -2.12 3.32
C ARG A 92 17.65 -2.35 2.25
N GLU A 93 17.68 -1.45 1.30
CA GLU A 93 18.70 -1.38 0.25
C GLU A 93 19.13 0.07 0.11
N GLU A 94 20.40 0.35 0.32
CA GLU A 94 20.97 1.71 0.28
C GLU A 94 20.22 2.70 1.22
N GLY A 95 19.80 2.22 2.40
CA GLY A 95 19.07 3.01 3.38
C GLY A 95 17.60 3.24 3.06
N ILE A 96 17.08 2.70 1.94
CA ILE A 96 15.67 2.81 1.54
C ILE A 96 14.93 1.55 1.98
N ALA A 97 13.83 1.73 2.71
CA ALA A 97 12.91 0.65 3.06
C ALA A 97 12.09 0.23 1.83
N LYS A 98 12.12 -1.05 1.49
CA LYS A 98 11.45 -1.62 0.33
C LYS A 98 10.63 -2.85 0.72
N CYS A 99 9.52 -3.07 0.02
CA CYS A 99 8.67 -4.23 0.24
C CYS A 99 9.24 -5.47 -0.47
N SER A 100 9.42 -6.57 0.26
CA SER A 100 9.92 -7.84 -0.31
C SER A 100 8.96 -8.44 -1.34
N PHE A 101 7.64 -8.28 -1.15
CA PHE A 101 6.65 -8.65 -2.17
C PHE A 101 6.82 -7.86 -3.45
N GLU A 102 6.95 -6.54 -3.35
CA GLU A 102 7.08 -5.69 -4.53
C GLU A 102 8.39 -5.96 -5.28
N ARG A 103 9.47 -6.25 -4.55
CA ARG A 103 10.75 -6.69 -5.14
C ARG A 103 10.59 -8.00 -5.92
N ALA A 104 10.01 -9.03 -5.29
CA ALA A 104 9.79 -10.32 -5.94
C ALA A 104 8.84 -10.23 -7.15
N TYR A 105 7.83 -9.36 -7.08
CA TYR A 105 6.92 -9.11 -8.18
C TYR A 105 7.64 -8.48 -9.39
N PHE A 106 8.44 -7.44 -9.19
CA PHE A 106 9.17 -6.80 -10.28
C PHE A 106 10.28 -7.70 -10.85
N ASN A 107 10.83 -8.60 -10.04
CA ASN A 107 11.72 -9.66 -10.50
C ASN A 107 10.99 -10.81 -11.21
N LYS A 108 9.64 -10.74 -11.36
CA LYS A 108 8.79 -11.77 -11.97
C LYS A 108 8.84 -13.15 -11.27
N GLU A 109 9.18 -13.15 -9.98
CA GLU A 109 9.24 -14.36 -9.16
C GLU A 109 7.87 -14.76 -8.61
N ILE A 110 6.96 -13.78 -8.46
CA ILE A 110 5.58 -13.97 -7.96
C ILE A 110 4.59 -13.10 -8.75
N GLN A 111 3.29 -13.47 -8.67
CA GLN A 111 2.21 -12.71 -9.31
C GLN A 111 1.57 -11.68 -8.37
N PHE A 112 1.67 -11.87 -7.07
CA PHE A 112 1.10 -10.98 -6.06
C PHE A 112 2.05 -9.82 -5.75
N ARG A 113 1.71 -8.61 -6.21
CA ARG A 113 2.59 -7.45 -6.05
C ARG A 113 2.81 -7.06 -4.58
N LYS A 114 1.73 -6.80 -3.83
CA LYS A 114 1.70 -6.49 -2.38
C LYS A 114 0.24 -6.33 -1.91
N PRO A 115 -0.04 -6.28 -0.60
CA PRO A 115 -1.38 -6.00 -0.09
C PRO A 115 -1.97 -4.73 -0.69
N ILE A 116 -3.27 -4.77 -0.96
CA ILE A 116 -3.94 -3.66 -1.66
C ILE A 116 -3.91 -2.35 -0.87
N SER A 117 -3.99 -2.42 0.46
CA SER A 117 -3.86 -1.26 1.34
C SER A 117 -2.51 -0.55 1.18
N CYS A 118 -1.43 -1.33 0.98
CA CYS A 118 -0.09 -0.80 0.72
C CYS A 118 0.05 -0.23 -0.69
N GLN A 119 -0.64 -0.84 -1.68
CA GLN A 119 -0.56 -0.39 -3.06
C GLN A 119 -1.39 0.89 -3.29
N LEU A 120 -2.49 1.06 -2.55
CA LEU A 120 -3.35 2.23 -2.62
C LEU A 120 -2.85 3.41 -1.78
N PHE A 121 -1.88 3.18 -0.87
CA PHE A 121 -1.40 4.26 -0.03
C PHE A 121 -0.89 5.45 -0.87
N PRO A 122 -1.28 6.68 -0.54
CA PRO A 122 -1.94 7.17 0.68
C PRO A 122 -3.48 7.16 0.67
N ILE A 123 -4.13 6.50 -0.28
CA ILE A 123 -5.57 6.28 -0.19
C ILE A 123 -5.85 5.13 0.78
N ARG A 124 -6.69 5.39 1.79
CA ARG A 124 -7.22 4.38 2.72
C ARG A 124 -8.66 4.05 2.37
N ILE A 125 -8.97 2.77 2.38
CA ILE A 125 -10.33 2.26 2.17
C ILE A 125 -10.90 1.89 3.53
N THR A 126 -12.06 2.46 3.87
CA THR A 126 -12.77 2.22 5.12
C THR A 126 -14.26 1.91 4.86
N GLY A 127 -14.99 1.64 5.96
CA GLY A 127 -16.40 1.27 5.93
C GLY A 127 -16.59 -0.24 5.69
N LYS A 128 -17.63 -0.82 6.32
CA LYS A 128 -17.94 -2.27 6.25
C LYS A 128 -18.06 -2.79 4.81
N LYS A 129 -18.47 -1.94 3.86
CA LYS A 129 -18.60 -2.28 2.44
C LYS A 129 -17.39 -1.84 1.61
N ARG A 130 -16.32 -1.38 2.25
CA ARG A 130 -15.10 -0.88 1.58
C ARG A 130 -15.40 0.18 0.49
N ASN A 131 -16.34 1.06 0.77
CA ASN A 131 -16.85 2.07 -0.15
C ASN A 131 -16.56 3.52 0.28
N ILE A 132 -15.66 3.71 1.25
CA ILE A 132 -15.19 5.02 1.68
C ILE A 132 -13.71 5.12 1.36
N LEU A 133 -13.35 5.99 0.43
CA LEU A 133 -11.96 6.28 0.03
C LEU A 133 -11.55 7.60 0.65
N ARG A 134 -10.50 7.60 1.47
CA ARG A 134 -9.94 8.78 2.12
C ARG A 134 -8.50 8.97 1.70
N TYR A 135 -8.10 10.22 1.52
CA TYR A 135 -6.69 10.58 1.49
C TYR A 135 -6.15 10.69 2.92
N GLU A 136 -5.15 9.90 3.23
CA GLU A 136 -4.44 9.95 4.50
C GLU A 136 -3.16 10.76 4.33
N GLU A 137 -3.23 11.99 4.77
CA GLU A 137 -2.10 12.91 4.70
C GLU A 137 -1.12 12.60 5.82
N ILE A 138 0.10 12.26 5.45
CA ILE A 138 1.19 12.05 6.40
C ILE A 138 2.37 12.95 6.05
N TYR A 139 3.06 13.43 7.06
CA TYR A 139 4.19 14.35 6.92
C TYR A 139 5.31 13.78 6.03
N GLU A 140 5.58 12.49 6.13
CA GLU A 140 6.61 11.78 5.39
C GLU A 140 6.36 11.75 3.87
N CYS A 141 5.11 12.01 3.45
CA CYS A 141 4.74 12.06 2.02
C CYS A 141 4.76 13.48 1.43
N ARG A 142 5.19 14.50 2.15
CA ARG A 142 5.23 15.88 1.65
C ARG A 142 6.02 16.04 0.35
N ASP A 143 7.17 15.39 0.24
CA ASP A 143 7.99 15.44 -0.98
C ASP A 143 7.27 14.81 -2.21
N ALA A 144 6.28 13.94 -1.96
CA ALA A 144 5.47 13.36 -3.04
C ALA A 144 4.48 14.38 -3.64
N LEU A 145 4.10 15.42 -2.88
CA LEU A 145 3.26 16.50 -3.38
C LEU A 145 4.04 17.38 -4.36
N ASP A 146 5.27 17.71 -4.02
CA ASP A 146 6.15 18.50 -4.88
C ASP A 146 6.51 17.73 -6.14
N GLU A 147 6.86 16.46 -6.02
CA GLU A 147 7.11 15.56 -7.15
C GLU A 147 5.89 15.45 -8.09
N GLY A 148 4.69 15.36 -7.50
CA GLY A 148 3.42 15.34 -8.24
C GLY A 148 3.20 16.62 -9.05
N LYS A 149 3.48 17.78 -8.44
CA LYS A 149 3.38 19.10 -9.11
C LYS A 149 4.37 19.19 -10.26
N GLU A 150 5.64 18.85 -10.03
CA GLU A 150 6.69 18.89 -11.05
C GLU A 150 6.35 18.01 -12.26
N LYS A 151 5.78 16.83 -12.00
CA LYS A 151 5.39 15.86 -13.03
C LYS A 151 3.99 16.08 -13.60
N ASN A 152 3.23 17.02 -13.04
CA ASN A 152 1.81 17.24 -13.36
C ASN A 152 0.97 15.95 -13.27
N ILE A 153 1.15 15.19 -12.17
CA ILE A 153 0.46 13.93 -11.92
C ILE A 153 -0.48 14.08 -10.72
N LYS A 154 -1.77 13.81 -10.91
CA LYS A 154 -2.74 13.75 -9.82
C LYS A 154 -2.69 12.41 -9.09
N MET A 155 -3.02 12.41 -7.80
CA MET A 155 -3.04 11.21 -6.95
C MET A 155 -3.88 10.09 -7.57
N ILE A 156 -5.05 10.41 -8.12
CA ILE A 156 -5.92 9.43 -8.77
C ILE A 156 -5.24 8.76 -9.97
N ASP A 157 -4.44 9.49 -10.72
CA ASP A 157 -3.72 8.96 -11.88
C ASP A 157 -2.47 8.18 -11.45
N PHE A 158 -1.77 8.65 -10.43
CA PHE A 158 -0.65 7.91 -9.84
C PHE A 158 -1.06 6.54 -9.30
N LEU A 159 -2.25 6.47 -8.69
CA LEU A 159 -2.79 5.25 -8.09
C LEU A 159 -3.75 4.47 -9.00
N LYS A 160 -3.80 4.79 -10.31
CA LYS A 160 -4.67 4.15 -11.29
C LYS A 160 -4.63 2.61 -11.21
N ASP A 161 -3.43 2.04 -11.26
CA ASP A 161 -3.29 0.57 -11.30
C ASP A 161 -3.83 -0.12 -10.05
N SER A 162 -3.66 0.51 -8.88
CA SER A 162 -4.20 -0.02 -7.63
C SER A 162 -5.72 0.14 -7.52
N LEU A 163 -6.27 1.25 -8.00
CA LEU A 163 -7.72 1.47 -8.08
C LEU A 163 -8.37 0.50 -9.06
N VAL A 164 -7.76 0.29 -10.23
CA VAL A 164 -8.23 -0.69 -11.22
C VAL A 164 -8.14 -2.12 -10.68
N ARG A 165 -7.07 -2.46 -9.95
CA ARG A 165 -6.92 -3.77 -9.32
C ARG A 165 -8.02 -4.06 -8.31
N GLU A 166 -8.38 -3.08 -7.47
CA GLU A 166 -9.37 -3.29 -6.40
C GLU A 166 -10.81 -3.19 -6.91
N TYR A 167 -11.11 -2.24 -7.79
CA TYR A 167 -12.49 -1.91 -8.17
C TYR A 167 -12.82 -2.14 -9.65
N GLY A 168 -11.82 -2.43 -10.47
CA GLY A 168 -12.00 -2.63 -11.92
C GLY A 168 -11.87 -1.36 -12.77
N LYS A 169 -11.68 -1.57 -14.07
CA LYS A 169 -11.47 -0.49 -15.05
C LYS A 169 -12.68 0.45 -15.16
N GLU A 170 -13.88 -0.11 -15.11
CA GLU A 170 -15.12 0.65 -15.24
C GLU A 170 -15.31 1.61 -14.06
N PHE A 171 -15.00 1.15 -12.84
CA PHE A 171 -15.03 2.02 -11.66
C PHE A 171 -14.07 3.21 -11.82
N TYR A 172 -12.84 2.96 -12.22
CA TYR A 172 -11.85 4.03 -12.43
C TYR A 172 -12.30 5.02 -13.50
N LYS A 173 -12.86 4.56 -14.62
CA LYS A 173 -13.42 5.41 -15.69
C LYS A 173 -14.54 6.30 -15.17
N ASN A 174 -15.51 5.72 -14.46
CA ASN A 174 -16.63 6.45 -13.87
C ASN A 174 -16.18 7.49 -12.84
N LEU A 175 -15.10 7.21 -12.09
CA LEU A 175 -14.50 8.20 -11.20
C LEU A 175 -13.96 9.41 -11.96
N LYS A 176 -13.20 9.18 -13.03
CA LYS A 176 -12.64 10.26 -13.85
C LYS A 176 -13.74 11.13 -14.46
N GLU A 177 -14.77 10.51 -15.03
CA GLU A 177 -15.91 11.22 -15.65
C GLU A 177 -16.70 12.06 -14.64
N LYS A 178 -16.98 11.50 -13.45
CA LYS A 178 -17.74 12.20 -12.40
C LYS A 178 -17.06 13.49 -11.92
N PHE A 179 -15.73 13.52 -11.89
CA PHE A 179 -14.93 14.65 -11.40
C PHE A 179 -14.33 15.52 -12.54
N GLY A 180 -14.85 15.36 -13.79
CA GLY A 180 -14.49 16.22 -14.91
C GLY A 180 -13.09 16.01 -15.47
N TYR A 181 -12.45 14.89 -15.16
CA TYR A 181 -11.17 14.52 -15.75
C TYR A 181 -11.40 13.82 -17.10
N LYS A 182 -10.97 14.46 -18.18
CA LYS A 182 -10.95 13.86 -19.54
C LYS A 182 -9.72 12.97 -19.72
#